data_9bb1f463c3716cc65b2c4db475efc79d
#
_entry.id   9bb1f463c3716cc65b2c4db475efc79d
#
_cell.length_a   1.000
_cell.length_b   1.000
_cell.length_c   1.000
_cell.angle_alpha   90.00
_cell.angle_beta   90.00
_cell.angle_gamma   90.00
#
_symmetry.space_group_name_H-M   'P 1'
#
loop_
_entity.id
_entity.type
_entity.pdbx_description
1 polymer ?
#
loop_
_entity_poly.entity_id
_entity_poly.type
_entity_poly.pdbx_seq_one_letter_code
_entity_poly.pdbx_strand_id
1 'polypeptide(L)'
;MPNAYDQLNAHLTDLHNLNMAYWLLQWDQNTLMPPGGAAARAAQMSTLQRLRHQMLTSDKTARLLEAAAQEVDTDDFDSLPASMIRVARRDYEYASALPNDFVADYTQATADAFESWRAAKANDDYAAFVPALQRVLDLKLREAELRGYEVHPYDVFLSHWERGLNTQEVRDIFDAHRPALVELVAAVSAVQERVDDSVLHQRFLIPQQRELAKRVSTAFGFDYDQWATFDVAPHPFCLQIAVDDIRLTTRFNEHFFNPCFFATLHETGHGLHGHGFGKDVDGTFLSDMDAYSHAVAESQSRTWENLVGRSRAFWEWAFPIAREIFPDQLASTTPESLYRAVNKARAQFIRVEADELTYNLHIMLRFEVELAIVEGKLSLQDAPELWNDTFEQYFGIRPPSDAQGILQDVHWSMGGMGAFVGYALGNLLSVQYYNQALKAHPTIPDEITRGQFDTLRGWLTENIYQHGRKYNADELTRRITGEGIQSRDYVAYLQAKFSEVYSL
;
A
#
# COMPACT_ATOMS: atom_id res chain seq x y z
N MET A 1 -20.19 37.55 -7.43
CA MET A 1 -19.18 36.67 -8.10
C MET A 1 -18.72 35.69 -7.05
N PRO A 2 -18.40 34.42 -7.39
CA PRO A 2 -17.83 33.50 -6.44
C PRO A 2 -16.52 34.08 -5.89
N ASN A 3 -16.24 33.87 -4.60
CA ASN A 3 -14.99 34.29 -3.96
C ASN A 3 -13.78 33.52 -4.53
N ALA A 4 -12.55 33.87 -4.15
CA ALA A 4 -11.37 33.25 -4.74
C ALA A 4 -11.24 31.76 -4.32
N TYR A 5 -11.63 31.42 -3.10
CA TYR A 5 -11.67 30.02 -2.65
C TYR A 5 -12.66 29.17 -3.47
N ASP A 6 -13.88 29.68 -3.73
CA ASP A 6 -14.86 28.94 -4.53
C ASP A 6 -14.35 28.70 -5.97
N GLN A 7 -13.65 29.68 -6.55
CA GLN A 7 -13.04 29.54 -7.89
C GLN A 7 -11.90 28.52 -7.88
N LEU A 8 -11.07 28.50 -6.84
CA LEU A 8 -10.02 27.49 -6.64
C LEU A 8 -10.65 26.11 -6.51
N ASN A 9 -11.63 25.95 -5.64
CA ASN A 9 -12.30 24.67 -5.40
C ASN A 9 -12.93 24.11 -6.69
N ALA A 10 -13.63 24.92 -7.45
CA ALA A 10 -14.19 24.50 -8.75
C ALA A 10 -13.09 24.04 -9.72
N HIS A 11 -11.96 24.76 -9.78
CA HIS A 11 -10.82 24.39 -10.62
C HIS A 11 -10.15 23.09 -10.17
N LEU A 12 -10.01 22.87 -8.86
CA LEU A 12 -9.45 21.63 -8.28
C LEU A 12 -10.41 20.44 -8.44
N THR A 13 -11.72 20.67 -8.41
CA THR A 13 -12.74 19.64 -8.71
C THR A 13 -12.62 19.14 -10.16
N ASP A 14 -12.37 20.04 -11.14
CA ASP A 14 -12.11 19.61 -12.51
C ASP A 14 -10.85 18.72 -12.61
N LEU A 15 -9.77 19.07 -11.87
CA LEU A 15 -8.57 18.25 -11.78
C LEU A 15 -8.84 16.87 -11.16
N HIS A 16 -9.64 16.83 -10.10
CA HIS A 16 -10.07 15.59 -9.48
C HIS A 16 -10.86 14.72 -10.48
N ASN A 17 -11.84 15.28 -11.16
CA ASN A 17 -12.67 14.56 -12.14
C ASN A 17 -11.83 13.98 -13.31
N LEU A 18 -10.82 14.72 -13.78
CA LEU A 18 -9.87 14.21 -14.78
C LEU A 18 -9.09 13.01 -14.26
N ASN A 19 -8.68 13.05 -12.99
CA ASN A 19 -7.97 11.93 -12.36
C ASN A 19 -8.88 10.70 -12.18
N MET A 20 -10.11 10.88 -11.75
CA MET A 20 -11.09 9.79 -11.63
C MET A 20 -11.42 9.16 -12.98
N ALA A 21 -11.54 9.95 -14.04
CA ALA A 21 -11.69 9.44 -15.42
C ALA A 21 -10.47 8.60 -15.86
N TYR A 22 -9.26 9.02 -15.51
CA TYR A 22 -8.04 8.23 -15.75
C TYR A 22 -8.07 6.89 -15.00
N TRP A 23 -8.43 6.89 -13.71
CA TRP A 23 -8.52 5.66 -12.90
C TRP A 23 -9.59 4.70 -13.41
N LEU A 24 -10.71 5.21 -13.91
CA LEU A 24 -11.73 4.39 -14.55
C LEU A 24 -11.21 3.68 -15.82
N LEU A 25 -10.40 4.38 -16.63
CA LEU A 25 -9.74 3.77 -17.79
C LEU A 25 -8.68 2.74 -17.37
N GLN A 26 -7.96 3.00 -16.28
CA GLN A 26 -6.99 2.07 -15.69
C GLN A 26 -7.69 0.79 -15.21
N TRP A 27 -8.84 0.93 -14.53
CA TRP A 27 -9.67 -0.21 -14.14
C TRP A 27 -10.04 -1.07 -15.34
N ASP A 28 -10.64 -0.48 -16.34
CA ASP A 28 -11.10 -1.19 -17.54
C ASP A 28 -9.93 -1.87 -18.28
N GLN A 29 -8.76 -1.22 -18.33
CA GLN A 29 -7.54 -1.79 -18.92
C GLN A 29 -7.10 -3.09 -18.24
N ASN A 30 -7.22 -3.18 -16.92
CA ASN A 30 -6.78 -4.32 -16.14
C ASN A 30 -7.84 -5.43 -16.00
N THR A 31 -9.10 -5.15 -16.36
CA THR A 31 -10.23 -6.07 -16.13
C THR A 31 -10.95 -6.49 -17.40
N LEU A 32 -11.58 -5.55 -18.12
CA LEU A 32 -12.55 -5.83 -19.18
C LEU A 32 -12.08 -5.46 -20.60
N MET A 33 -11.02 -4.65 -20.71
CA MET A 33 -10.56 -4.15 -22.02
C MET A 33 -10.12 -5.30 -22.94
N PRO A 34 -10.63 -5.38 -24.19
CA PRO A 34 -10.13 -6.31 -25.17
C PRO A 34 -8.64 -6.08 -25.49
N PRO A 35 -7.81 -7.11 -25.65
CA PRO A 35 -6.36 -6.96 -25.90
C PRO A 35 -6.03 -6.04 -27.09
N GLY A 36 -6.86 -6.01 -28.14
CA GLY A 36 -6.69 -5.12 -29.29
C GLY A 36 -6.88 -3.63 -28.97
N GLY A 37 -7.44 -3.28 -27.81
CA GLY A 37 -7.67 -1.91 -27.36
C GLY A 37 -6.45 -1.20 -26.77
N ALA A 38 -5.37 -1.93 -26.48
CA ALA A 38 -4.25 -1.43 -25.66
C ALA A 38 -3.62 -0.11 -26.16
N ALA A 39 -3.36 0.00 -27.47
CA ALA A 39 -2.74 1.20 -28.03
C ALA A 39 -3.66 2.43 -27.93
N ALA A 40 -4.96 2.26 -28.20
CA ALA A 40 -5.93 3.35 -28.09
C ALA A 40 -6.10 3.79 -26.63
N ARG A 41 -6.16 2.83 -25.67
CA ARG A 41 -6.25 3.08 -24.25
C ARG A 41 -5.02 3.84 -23.73
N ALA A 42 -3.82 3.43 -24.09
CA ALA A 42 -2.60 4.14 -23.72
C ALA A 42 -2.63 5.60 -24.21
N ALA A 43 -3.07 5.86 -25.43
CA ALA A 43 -3.20 7.22 -25.97
C ALA A 43 -4.25 8.06 -25.21
N GLN A 44 -5.40 7.46 -24.84
CA GLN A 44 -6.44 8.13 -24.05
C GLN A 44 -5.94 8.52 -22.67
N MET A 45 -5.32 7.57 -21.95
CA MET A 45 -4.77 7.76 -20.61
C MET A 45 -3.65 8.82 -20.61
N SER A 46 -2.73 8.76 -21.56
CA SER A 46 -1.68 9.77 -21.75
C SER A 46 -2.25 11.17 -21.99
N THR A 47 -3.35 11.26 -22.76
CA THR A 47 -4.03 12.55 -23.01
C THR A 47 -4.62 13.12 -21.72
N LEU A 48 -5.32 12.31 -20.91
CA LEU A 48 -5.87 12.75 -19.62
C LEU A 48 -4.79 13.20 -18.65
N GLN A 49 -3.72 12.45 -18.51
CA GLN A 49 -2.60 12.81 -17.64
C GLN A 49 -1.91 14.12 -18.09
N ARG A 50 -1.69 14.30 -19.39
CA ARG A 50 -1.13 15.54 -19.91
C ARG A 50 -2.04 16.74 -19.65
N LEU A 51 -3.37 16.61 -19.88
CA LEU A 51 -4.33 17.68 -19.60
C LEU A 51 -4.35 18.03 -18.10
N ARG A 52 -4.39 17.01 -17.23
CA ARG A 52 -4.34 17.19 -15.78
C ARG A 52 -3.05 17.90 -15.35
N HIS A 53 -1.89 17.46 -15.84
CA HIS A 53 -0.60 18.08 -15.52
C HIS A 53 -0.55 19.54 -15.97
N GLN A 54 -0.94 19.83 -17.23
CA GLN A 54 -0.98 21.20 -17.77
C GLN A 54 -1.93 22.10 -16.97
N MET A 55 -3.06 21.56 -16.55
CA MET A 55 -4.02 22.30 -15.74
C MET A 55 -3.47 22.58 -14.34
N LEU A 56 -2.90 21.58 -13.68
CA LEU A 56 -2.31 21.71 -12.34
C LEU A 56 -1.15 22.71 -12.32
N THR A 57 -0.25 22.66 -13.30
CA THR A 57 0.96 23.52 -13.37
C THR A 57 0.73 24.88 -14.04
N SER A 58 -0.53 25.23 -14.34
CA SER A 58 -0.86 26.48 -15.05
C SER A 58 -0.72 27.73 -14.18
N ASP A 59 -0.44 28.89 -14.81
CA ASP A 59 -0.50 30.20 -14.16
C ASP A 59 -1.88 30.48 -13.52
N LYS A 60 -2.94 29.87 -14.05
CA LYS A 60 -4.31 29.98 -13.47
C LYS A 60 -4.32 29.35 -12.09
N THR A 61 -3.76 28.13 -11.92
CA THR A 61 -3.69 27.44 -10.64
C THR A 61 -2.88 28.25 -9.63
N ALA A 62 -1.70 28.77 -10.02
CA ALA A 62 -0.87 29.62 -9.17
C ALA A 62 -1.66 30.84 -8.66
N ARG A 63 -2.30 31.58 -9.57
CA ARG A 63 -3.08 32.78 -9.18
C ARG A 63 -4.26 32.46 -8.28
N LEU A 64 -4.97 31.35 -8.53
CA LEU A 64 -6.10 30.94 -7.70
C LEU A 64 -5.63 30.53 -6.29
N LEU A 65 -4.51 29.80 -6.16
CA LEU A 65 -3.92 29.45 -4.88
C LEU A 65 -3.51 30.68 -4.06
N GLU A 66 -2.86 31.67 -4.68
CA GLU A 66 -2.50 32.91 -4.02
C GLU A 66 -3.72 33.73 -3.59
N ALA A 67 -4.72 33.89 -4.47
CA ALA A 67 -5.91 34.64 -4.14
C ALA A 67 -6.74 33.98 -3.03
N ALA A 68 -6.90 32.65 -3.06
CA ALA A 68 -7.61 31.90 -2.04
C ALA A 68 -6.90 31.96 -0.68
N ALA A 69 -5.56 31.89 -0.66
CA ALA A 69 -4.78 31.99 0.58
C ALA A 69 -4.89 33.37 1.26
N GLN A 70 -5.26 34.41 0.52
CA GLN A 70 -5.53 35.75 1.11
C GLN A 70 -6.94 35.86 1.72
N GLU A 71 -7.87 35.01 1.32
CA GLU A 71 -9.27 35.03 1.81
C GLU A 71 -9.52 34.04 2.95
N VAL A 72 -8.76 32.95 2.99
CA VAL A 72 -8.93 31.84 3.95
C VAL A 72 -7.96 32.01 5.12
N ASP A 73 -8.44 31.78 6.33
CA ASP A 73 -7.56 31.62 7.49
C ASP A 73 -6.77 30.30 7.36
N THR A 74 -5.55 30.41 6.83
CA THR A 74 -4.66 29.24 6.61
C THR A 74 -4.02 28.76 7.92
N ASP A 75 -4.11 29.51 9.02
CA ASP A 75 -3.61 29.10 10.35
C ASP A 75 -4.59 28.15 11.03
N ASP A 76 -5.87 28.11 10.61
CA ASP A 76 -6.81 27.05 10.99
C ASP A 76 -6.51 25.77 10.22
N PHE A 77 -5.46 25.08 10.68
CA PHE A 77 -4.87 23.91 10.01
C PHE A 77 -5.88 22.81 9.69
N ASP A 78 -6.90 22.65 10.51
CA ASP A 78 -7.88 21.56 10.44
C ASP A 78 -9.09 21.91 9.55
N SER A 79 -9.28 23.18 9.21
CA SER A 79 -10.37 23.58 8.34
C SER A 79 -10.22 22.97 6.94
N LEU A 80 -11.36 22.67 6.31
CA LEU A 80 -11.38 22.15 4.94
C LEU A 80 -10.73 23.12 3.94
N PRO A 81 -11.02 24.45 3.98
CA PRO A 81 -10.41 25.40 3.08
C PRO A 81 -8.88 25.51 3.22
N ALA A 82 -8.37 25.58 4.46
CA ALA A 82 -6.92 25.63 4.68
C ALA A 82 -6.23 24.34 4.22
N SER A 83 -6.84 23.18 4.50
CA SER A 83 -6.35 21.87 4.06
C SER A 83 -6.33 21.76 2.53
N MET A 84 -7.38 22.25 1.86
CA MET A 84 -7.46 22.27 0.39
C MET A 84 -6.32 23.10 -0.22
N ILE A 85 -6.09 24.31 0.29
CA ILE A 85 -5.03 25.21 -0.17
C ILE A 85 -3.66 24.58 0.08
N ARG A 86 -3.42 24.04 1.28
CA ARG A 86 -2.16 23.40 1.67
C ARG A 86 -1.81 22.23 0.76
N VAL A 87 -2.76 21.32 0.55
CA VAL A 87 -2.56 20.13 -0.28
C VAL A 87 -2.39 20.49 -1.74
N ALA A 88 -3.23 21.39 -2.28
CA ALA A 88 -3.15 21.80 -3.68
C ALA A 88 -1.86 22.60 -3.98
N ARG A 89 -1.43 23.49 -3.07
CA ARG A 89 -0.15 24.21 -3.20
C ARG A 89 1.03 23.25 -3.26
N ARG A 90 1.09 22.30 -2.35
CA ARG A 90 2.11 21.26 -2.32
C ARG A 90 2.17 20.47 -3.63
N ASP A 91 1.00 20.05 -4.15
CA ASP A 91 0.93 19.28 -5.38
C ASP A 91 1.30 20.13 -6.61
N TYR A 92 0.91 21.41 -6.62
CA TYR A 92 1.33 22.38 -7.64
C TYR A 92 2.86 22.57 -7.64
N GLU A 93 3.45 22.84 -6.49
CA GLU A 93 4.91 23.04 -6.34
C GLU A 93 5.66 21.77 -6.76
N TYR A 94 5.22 20.62 -6.31
CA TYR A 94 5.82 19.34 -6.67
C TYR A 94 5.74 19.09 -8.19
N ALA A 95 4.59 19.30 -8.82
CA ALA A 95 4.41 19.09 -10.25
C ALA A 95 5.19 20.11 -11.11
N SER A 96 5.32 21.36 -10.62
CA SER A 96 5.97 22.46 -11.35
C SER A 96 7.50 22.46 -11.24
N ALA A 97 8.08 21.68 -10.33
CA ALA A 97 9.53 21.67 -10.09
C ALA A 97 10.35 21.06 -11.24
N LEU A 98 9.72 20.24 -12.09
CA LEU A 98 10.43 19.52 -13.14
C LEU A 98 10.22 20.15 -14.52
N PRO A 99 11.30 20.40 -15.30
CA PRO A 99 11.19 20.83 -16.68
C PRO A 99 10.52 19.77 -17.59
N ASN A 100 9.81 20.22 -18.62
CA ASN A 100 9.09 19.32 -19.53
C ASN A 100 10.00 18.34 -20.29
N ASP A 101 11.20 18.77 -20.66
CA ASP A 101 12.20 17.92 -21.31
C ASP A 101 12.70 16.82 -20.36
N PHE A 102 12.92 17.14 -19.09
CA PHE A 102 13.23 16.15 -18.07
C PHE A 102 12.12 15.10 -17.93
N VAL A 103 10.84 15.54 -17.84
CA VAL A 103 9.69 14.62 -17.73
C VAL A 103 9.60 13.69 -18.94
N ALA A 104 9.85 14.20 -20.15
CA ALA A 104 9.85 13.38 -21.37
C ALA A 104 10.99 12.34 -21.37
N ASP A 105 12.21 12.75 -20.99
CA ASP A 105 13.38 11.85 -20.89
C ASP A 105 13.18 10.77 -19.81
N TYR A 106 12.63 11.15 -18.65
CA TYR A 106 12.33 10.23 -17.58
C TYR A 106 11.28 9.19 -17.99
N THR A 107 10.21 9.63 -18.67
CA THR A 107 9.15 8.73 -19.16
C THR A 107 9.71 7.70 -20.15
N GLN A 108 10.56 8.13 -21.08
CA GLN A 108 11.20 7.21 -22.03
C GLN A 108 12.15 6.23 -21.33
N ALA A 109 12.97 6.73 -20.38
CA ALA A 109 13.95 5.91 -19.67
C ALA A 109 13.25 4.82 -18.83
N THR A 110 12.15 5.14 -18.16
CA THR A 110 11.39 4.15 -17.37
C THR A 110 10.66 3.13 -18.25
N ALA A 111 10.16 3.53 -19.42
CA ALA A 111 9.58 2.60 -20.37
C ALA A 111 10.62 1.60 -20.91
N ASP A 112 11.81 2.09 -21.31
CA ASP A 112 12.92 1.25 -21.77
C ASP A 112 13.42 0.32 -20.65
N ALA A 113 13.52 0.83 -19.42
CA ALA A 113 13.96 0.07 -18.26
C ALA A 113 12.96 -1.00 -17.86
N PHE A 114 11.65 -0.77 -17.99
CA PHE A 114 10.63 -1.78 -17.75
C PHE A 114 10.78 -2.99 -18.70
N GLU A 115 10.96 -2.74 -20.00
CA GLU A 115 11.17 -3.82 -20.98
C GLU A 115 12.49 -4.56 -20.73
N SER A 116 13.56 -3.82 -20.38
CA SER A 116 14.86 -4.41 -20.02
C SER A 116 14.74 -5.30 -18.77
N TRP A 117 14.07 -4.80 -17.71
CA TRP A 117 13.82 -5.58 -16.50
C TRP A 117 13.02 -6.84 -16.77
N ARG A 118 11.96 -6.75 -17.59
CA ARG A 118 11.12 -7.90 -17.94
C ARG A 118 11.93 -8.99 -18.63
N ALA A 119 12.80 -8.62 -19.57
CA ALA A 119 13.69 -9.54 -20.27
C ALA A 119 14.75 -10.13 -19.31
N ALA A 120 15.40 -9.31 -18.50
CA ALA A 120 16.40 -9.71 -17.52
C ALA A 120 15.83 -10.71 -16.50
N LYS A 121 14.65 -10.42 -15.95
CA LYS A 121 13.96 -11.33 -15.01
C LYS A 121 13.62 -12.68 -15.64
N ALA A 122 13.14 -12.68 -16.90
CA ALA A 122 12.80 -13.90 -17.61
C ALA A 122 14.04 -14.79 -17.91
N ASN A 123 15.21 -14.18 -18.08
CA ASN A 123 16.47 -14.85 -18.40
C ASN A 123 17.38 -15.04 -17.17
N ASP A 124 16.97 -14.57 -15.99
CA ASP A 124 17.79 -14.56 -14.76
C ASP A 124 19.14 -13.86 -14.96
N ASP A 125 19.14 -12.68 -15.61
CA ASP A 125 20.32 -11.91 -16.03
C ASP A 125 20.22 -10.46 -15.53
N TYR A 126 20.59 -10.23 -14.27
CA TYR A 126 20.61 -8.88 -13.70
C TYR A 126 21.59 -7.94 -14.42
N ALA A 127 22.73 -8.45 -14.88
CA ALA A 127 23.73 -7.65 -15.56
C ALA A 127 23.20 -6.97 -16.84
N ALA A 128 22.30 -7.65 -17.56
CA ALA A 128 21.63 -7.07 -18.72
C ALA A 128 20.69 -5.89 -18.36
N PHE A 129 20.15 -5.85 -17.13
CA PHE A 129 19.29 -4.76 -16.68
C PHE A 129 20.07 -3.51 -16.20
N VAL A 130 21.30 -3.69 -15.71
CA VAL A 130 22.10 -2.63 -15.09
C VAL A 130 22.21 -1.34 -15.93
N PRO A 131 22.47 -1.37 -17.25
CA PRO A 131 22.57 -0.12 -18.03
C PRO A 131 21.28 0.71 -18.03
N ALA A 132 20.12 0.05 -18.13
CA ALA A 132 18.83 0.71 -18.10
C ALA A 132 18.50 1.25 -16.70
N LEU A 133 18.79 0.46 -15.66
CA LEU A 133 18.62 0.88 -14.26
C LEU A 133 19.53 2.07 -13.91
N GLN A 134 20.78 2.10 -14.41
CA GLN A 134 21.70 3.23 -14.20
C GLN A 134 21.11 4.52 -14.78
N ARG A 135 20.53 4.47 -15.99
CA ARG A 135 19.89 5.64 -16.58
C ARG A 135 18.71 6.14 -15.72
N VAL A 136 17.88 5.24 -15.19
CA VAL A 136 16.79 5.61 -14.29
C VAL A 136 17.34 6.23 -13.00
N LEU A 137 18.37 5.64 -12.41
CA LEU A 137 19.02 6.17 -11.20
C LEU A 137 19.60 7.57 -11.42
N ASP A 138 20.32 7.79 -12.53
CA ASP A 138 20.90 9.10 -12.88
C ASP A 138 19.79 10.17 -12.98
N LEU A 139 18.66 9.81 -13.59
CA LEU A 139 17.50 10.70 -13.68
C LEU A 139 16.83 10.92 -12.32
N LYS A 140 16.75 9.90 -11.45
CA LYS A 140 16.23 10.07 -10.10
C LYS A 140 17.11 11.00 -9.26
N LEU A 141 18.42 10.87 -9.33
CA LEU A 141 19.35 11.79 -8.67
C LEU A 141 19.21 13.22 -9.23
N ARG A 142 19.06 13.35 -10.54
CA ARG A 142 18.77 14.64 -11.17
C ARG A 142 17.41 15.21 -10.75
N GLU A 143 16.38 14.39 -10.59
CA GLU A 143 15.10 14.80 -10.01
C GLU A 143 15.30 15.38 -8.61
N ALA A 144 16.10 14.72 -7.76
CA ALA A 144 16.38 15.19 -6.42
C ALA A 144 17.07 16.58 -6.44
N GLU A 145 18.03 16.78 -7.34
CA GLU A 145 18.67 18.10 -7.52
C GLU A 145 17.69 19.18 -7.98
N LEU A 146 16.82 18.87 -8.94
CA LEU A 146 15.83 19.82 -9.48
C LEU A 146 14.78 20.23 -8.46
N ARG A 147 14.33 19.29 -7.62
CA ARG A 147 13.36 19.57 -6.55
C ARG A 147 14.01 20.24 -5.34
N GLY A 148 15.30 20.01 -5.14
CA GLY A 148 16.04 20.43 -3.95
C GLY A 148 15.80 19.52 -2.75
N TYR A 149 16.82 19.33 -1.94
CA TYR A 149 16.76 18.61 -0.66
C TYR A 149 17.73 19.27 0.33
N GLU A 150 17.44 19.20 1.62
CA GLU A 150 18.26 19.82 2.65
C GLU A 150 19.38 18.90 3.14
N VAL A 151 19.07 17.61 3.35
CA VAL A 151 19.97 16.65 3.99
C VAL A 151 20.34 15.51 3.05
N HIS A 152 19.34 14.80 2.49
CA HIS A 152 19.60 13.58 1.75
C HIS A 152 18.77 13.50 0.45
N PRO A 153 19.35 13.13 -0.71
CA PRO A 153 18.60 13.04 -1.98
C PRO A 153 17.45 12.02 -1.92
N TYR A 154 17.56 10.99 -1.10
CA TYR A 154 16.50 9.99 -0.90
C TYR A 154 15.25 10.56 -0.23
N ASP A 155 15.34 11.71 0.47
CA ASP A 155 14.17 12.42 1.04
C ASP A 155 13.17 12.83 -0.06
N VAL A 156 13.69 13.18 -1.25
CA VAL A 156 12.85 13.48 -2.42
C VAL A 156 12.12 12.24 -2.92
N PHE A 157 12.76 11.07 -2.89
CA PHE A 157 12.15 9.81 -3.31
C PHE A 157 11.06 9.39 -2.33
N LEU A 158 11.34 9.52 -1.02
CA LEU A 158 10.35 9.28 0.04
C LEU A 158 9.15 10.22 -0.10
N SER A 159 9.38 11.51 -0.31
CA SER A 159 8.32 12.52 -0.34
C SER A 159 7.28 12.31 -1.45
N HIS A 160 7.59 11.51 -2.46
CA HIS A 160 6.64 11.09 -3.48
C HIS A 160 5.56 10.15 -2.89
N TRP A 161 5.94 9.26 -1.98
CA TRP A 161 5.11 8.21 -1.40
C TRP A 161 4.65 8.54 0.02
N GLU A 162 5.58 9.05 0.84
CA GLU A 162 5.37 9.38 2.25
C GLU A 162 5.86 10.79 2.54
N ARG A 163 4.96 11.74 2.48
CA ARG A 163 5.28 13.14 2.74
C ARG A 163 5.45 13.42 4.22
N GLY A 164 6.43 14.29 4.54
CA GLY A 164 6.72 14.67 5.91
C GLY A 164 7.65 13.73 6.65
N LEU A 165 8.14 12.67 6.00
CA LEU A 165 9.18 11.79 6.53
C LEU A 165 10.49 12.01 5.77
N ASN A 166 11.61 11.90 6.49
CA ASN A 166 12.95 11.95 5.93
C ASN A 166 13.68 10.60 6.08
N THR A 167 14.78 10.46 5.39
CA THR A 167 15.61 9.24 5.34
C THR A 167 16.08 8.81 6.73
N GLN A 168 16.46 9.77 7.60
CA GLN A 168 16.95 9.45 8.94
C GLN A 168 15.84 8.91 9.84
N GLU A 169 14.66 9.51 9.81
CA GLU A 169 13.50 9.03 10.56
C GLU A 169 13.11 7.61 10.18
N VAL A 170 13.09 7.30 8.88
CA VAL A 170 12.81 5.93 8.40
C VAL A 170 13.90 4.98 8.86
N ARG A 171 15.16 5.38 8.78
CA ARG A 171 16.30 4.58 9.27
C ARG A 171 16.15 4.26 10.75
N ASP A 172 15.88 5.27 11.57
CA ASP A 172 15.73 5.12 13.03
C ASP A 172 14.55 4.18 13.37
N ILE A 173 13.42 4.32 12.65
CA ILE A 173 12.27 3.42 12.83
C ILE A 173 12.66 1.99 12.46
N PHE A 174 13.34 1.75 11.34
CA PHE A 174 13.73 0.41 10.90
C PHE A 174 14.79 -0.20 11.80
N ASP A 175 15.80 0.55 12.20
CA ASP A 175 16.87 0.09 13.10
C ASP A 175 16.33 -0.30 14.48
N ALA A 176 15.29 0.39 14.97
CA ALA A 176 14.68 0.09 16.25
C ALA A 176 14.00 -1.27 16.33
N HIS A 177 13.50 -1.82 15.20
CA HIS A 177 12.75 -3.08 15.27
C HIS A 177 13.37 -4.24 14.46
N ARG A 178 14.32 -3.98 13.55
CA ARG A 178 15.00 -5.02 12.76
C ARG A 178 15.58 -6.15 13.63
N PRO A 179 16.35 -5.89 14.71
CA PRO A 179 16.94 -6.97 15.51
C PRO A 179 15.88 -7.91 16.09
N ALA A 180 14.79 -7.35 16.63
CA ALA A 180 13.70 -8.13 17.20
C ALA A 180 12.98 -8.99 16.16
N LEU A 181 12.79 -8.48 14.94
CA LEU A 181 12.18 -9.25 13.85
C LEU A 181 13.10 -10.38 13.38
N VAL A 182 14.39 -10.13 13.20
CA VAL A 182 15.37 -11.15 12.81
C VAL A 182 15.42 -12.28 13.85
N GLU A 183 15.45 -11.94 15.12
CA GLU A 183 15.43 -12.93 16.22
C GLU A 183 14.12 -13.75 16.19
N LEU A 184 12.97 -13.11 16.03
CA LEU A 184 11.68 -13.78 15.98
C LEU A 184 11.55 -14.69 14.75
N VAL A 185 12.01 -14.24 13.58
CA VAL A 185 12.04 -15.05 12.35
C VAL A 185 12.91 -16.28 12.55
N ALA A 186 14.09 -16.14 13.15
CA ALA A 186 14.98 -17.28 13.45
C ALA A 186 14.33 -18.27 14.42
N ALA A 187 13.68 -17.77 15.49
CA ALA A 187 12.98 -18.59 16.47
C ALA A 187 11.81 -19.38 15.83
N VAL A 188 11.00 -18.72 15.01
CA VAL A 188 9.88 -19.35 14.30
C VAL A 188 10.39 -20.36 13.27
N SER A 189 11.42 -20.02 12.48
CA SER A 189 12.00 -20.92 11.48
C SER A 189 12.52 -22.21 12.09
N ALA A 190 13.08 -22.17 13.29
CA ALA A 190 13.56 -23.36 14.01
C ALA A 190 12.43 -24.35 14.39
N VAL A 191 11.19 -23.90 14.44
CA VAL A 191 10.01 -24.68 14.85
C VAL A 191 8.85 -24.61 13.87
N GLN A 192 9.08 -24.18 12.64
CA GLN A 192 8.02 -23.95 11.63
C GLN A 192 7.12 -25.16 11.39
N GLU A 193 7.63 -26.38 11.56
CA GLU A 193 6.90 -27.63 11.37
C GLU A 193 5.87 -27.89 12.50
N ARG A 194 5.85 -27.10 13.57
CA ARG A 194 4.80 -27.19 14.60
C ARG A 194 3.43 -26.75 14.09
N VAL A 195 3.38 -26.02 12.97
CA VAL A 195 2.15 -25.54 12.35
C VAL A 195 1.94 -26.27 11.04
N ASP A 196 0.88 -27.09 10.99
CA ASP A 196 0.44 -27.76 9.77
C ASP A 196 -0.50 -26.84 8.98
N ASP A 197 -0.12 -26.49 7.75
CA ASP A 197 -0.91 -25.70 6.81
C ASP A 197 -1.49 -26.53 5.65
N SER A 198 -1.39 -27.86 5.71
CA SER A 198 -1.86 -28.77 4.65
C SER A 198 -3.33 -28.57 4.26
N VAL A 199 -4.15 -28.17 5.24
CA VAL A 199 -5.56 -27.84 5.03
C VAL A 199 -5.76 -26.72 4.01
N LEU A 200 -4.83 -25.78 3.89
CA LEU A 200 -4.88 -24.66 2.95
C LEU A 200 -4.56 -25.06 1.50
N HIS A 201 -3.95 -26.22 1.30
CA HIS A 201 -3.44 -26.69 0.00
C HIS A 201 -4.32 -27.78 -0.65
N GLN A 202 -5.61 -27.81 -0.27
CA GLN A 202 -6.60 -28.67 -0.90
C GLN A 202 -7.22 -28.00 -2.14
N ARG A 203 -8.20 -28.66 -2.77
CA ARG A 203 -8.89 -28.06 -3.91
C ARG A 203 -10.10 -27.22 -3.45
N PHE A 204 -9.99 -25.91 -3.62
CA PHE A 204 -11.03 -24.92 -3.34
C PHE A 204 -11.58 -24.35 -4.64
N LEU A 205 -12.81 -24.67 -5.02
CA LEU A 205 -13.39 -24.25 -6.28
C LEU A 205 -13.56 -22.71 -6.33
N ILE A 206 -13.27 -22.09 -7.46
CA ILE A 206 -13.33 -20.63 -7.65
C ILE A 206 -14.70 -20.03 -7.25
N PRO A 207 -15.88 -20.60 -7.62
CA PRO A 207 -17.16 -20.06 -7.18
C PRO A 207 -17.32 -20.02 -5.66
N GLN A 208 -16.81 -21.04 -4.96
CA GLN A 208 -16.86 -21.14 -3.50
C GLN A 208 -15.89 -20.16 -2.83
N GLN A 209 -14.67 -19.97 -3.38
CA GLN A 209 -13.74 -18.95 -2.91
C GLN A 209 -14.36 -17.55 -3.04
N ARG A 210 -14.99 -17.25 -4.17
CA ARG A 210 -15.70 -15.99 -4.41
C ARG A 210 -16.85 -15.78 -3.43
N GLU A 211 -17.61 -16.82 -3.15
CA GLU A 211 -18.72 -16.76 -2.19
C GLU A 211 -18.22 -16.42 -0.80
N LEU A 212 -17.22 -17.15 -0.28
CA LEU A 212 -16.66 -16.89 1.04
C LEU A 212 -16.10 -15.46 1.14
N ALA A 213 -15.30 -15.05 0.15
CA ALA A 213 -14.69 -13.73 0.12
C ALA A 213 -15.75 -12.62 0.14
N LYS A 214 -16.81 -12.75 -0.67
CA LYS A 214 -17.93 -11.78 -0.67
C LYS A 214 -18.72 -11.79 0.63
N ARG A 215 -19.04 -12.96 1.20
CA ARG A 215 -19.78 -13.04 2.48
C ARG A 215 -19.03 -12.34 3.61
N VAL A 216 -17.69 -12.52 3.66
CA VAL A 216 -16.88 -11.90 4.70
C VAL A 216 -16.72 -10.40 4.48
N SER A 217 -16.40 -9.96 3.27
CA SER A 217 -16.26 -8.52 2.98
C SER A 217 -17.59 -7.77 3.14
N THR A 218 -18.72 -8.39 2.84
CA THR A 218 -20.06 -7.83 3.14
C THR A 218 -20.28 -7.68 4.64
N ALA A 219 -19.84 -8.64 5.44
CA ALA A 219 -19.93 -8.51 6.90
C ALA A 219 -19.04 -7.36 7.43
N PHE A 220 -17.90 -7.08 6.79
CA PHE A 220 -17.08 -5.90 7.11
C PHE A 220 -17.75 -4.58 6.73
N GLY A 221 -18.82 -4.61 5.93
CA GLY A 221 -19.59 -3.45 5.50
C GLY A 221 -19.50 -3.13 4.03
N PHE A 222 -18.91 -4.01 3.20
CA PHE A 222 -18.86 -3.83 1.75
C PHE A 222 -20.20 -4.15 1.11
N ASP A 223 -20.77 -3.21 0.36
CA ASP A 223 -22.07 -3.39 -0.29
C ASP A 223 -21.92 -3.51 -1.81
N TYR A 224 -21.95 -4.75 -2.29
CA TYR A 224 -21.83 -5.09 -3.72
C TYR A 224 -23.09 -4.80 -4.54
N ASP A 225 -24.20 -4.49 -3.90
CA ASP A 225 -25.45 -4.14 -4.58
C ASP A 225 -25.60 -2.63 -4.79
N GLN A 226 -24.88 -1.82 -4.00
CA GLN A 226 -25.00 -0.36 -4.01
C GLN A 226 -23.78 0.37 -4.56
N TRP A 227 -22.60 0.12 -4.00
CA TRP A 227 -21.44 0.97 -4.26
C TRP A 227 -20.12 0.24 -4.55
N ALA A 228 -20.10 -1.10 -4.52
CA ALA A 228 -18.86 -1.84 -4.73
C ALA A 228 -18.95 -2.85 -5.88
N THR A 229 -17.81 -3.12 -6.56
CA THR A 229 -17.68 -4.22 -7.53
C THR A 229 -16.63 -5.24 -7.10
N PHE A 230 -16.72 -6.46 -7.65
CA PHE A 230 -15.79 -7.55 -7.40
C PHE A 230 -15.39 -8.20 -8.73
N ASP A 231 -14.16 -7.97 -9.16
CA ASP A 231 -13.61 -8.49 -10.41
C ASP A 231 -12.32 -9.29 -10.21
N VAL A 232 -11.67 -9.68 -11.29
CA VAL A 232 -10.45 -10.50 -11.28
C VAL A 232 -9.34 -9.78 -12.04
N ALA A 233 -8.16 -9.71 -11.42
CA ALA A 233 -6.96 -9.21 -12.07
C ALA A 233 -5.75 -10.09 -11.70
N PRO A 234 -4.69 -10.12 -12.53
CA PRO A 234 -3.46 -10.86 -12.21
C PRO A 234 -2.81 -10.42 -10.90
N HIS A 235 -2.83 -9.12 -10.62
CA HIS A 235 -2.46 -8.52 -9.35
C HIS A 235 -3.72 -7.89 -8.74
N PRO A 236 -4.18 -8.32 -7.54
CA PRO A 236 -5.28 -7.68 -6.83
C PRO A 236 -5.03 -6.20 -6.60
N PHE A 237 -6.07 -5.39 -6.68
CA PHE A 237 -6.04 -3.97 -6.37
C PHE A 237 -7.46 -3.44 -6.10
N CYS A 238 -7.54 -2.32 -5.39
CA CYS A 238 -8.77 -1.58 -5.16
C CYS A 238 -8.63 -0.16 -5.71
N LEU A 239 -9.66 0.34 -6.38
CA LEU A 239 -9.74 1.73 -6.84
C LEU A 239 -10.97 2.41 -6.27
N GLN A 240 -10.80 3.65 -5.84
CA GLN A 240 -11.87 4.58 -5.54
C GLN A 240 -12.09 5.50 -6.75
N ILE A 241 -13.26 5.43 -7.36
CA ILE A 241 -13.69 6.37 -8.41
C ILE A 241 -14.54 7.50 -7.78
N ALA A 242 -15.33 7.14 -6.77
CA ALA A 242 -16.07 8.03 -5.89
C ALA A 242 -16.29 7.30 -4.56
N VAL A 243 -16.78 7.95 -3.52
CA VAL A 243 -17.10 7.28 -2.25
C VAL A 243 -18.14 6.16 -2.44
N ASP A 244 -19.03 6.31 -3.41
CA ASP A 244 -20.05 5.31 -3.76
C ASP A 244 -19.74 4.58 -5.09
N ASP A 245 -18.47 4.56 -5.54
CA ASP A 245 -17.98 3.71 -6.63
C ASP A 245 -16.59 3.18 -6.28
N ILE A 246 -16.57 2.08 -5.54
CA ILE A 246 -15.35 1.37 -5.12
C ILE A 246 -15.22 0.08 -5.93
N ARG A 247 -14.05 -0.16 -6.49
CA ARG A 247 -13.81 -1.29 -7.39
C ARG A 247 -12.68 -2.15 -6.88
N LEU A 248 -13.01 -3.39 -6.54
CA LEU A 248 -12.11 -4.37 -5.96
C LEU A 248 -11.83 -5.50 -6.94
N THR A 249 -10.58 -5.91 -7.05
CA THR A 249 -10.18 -7.14 -7.75
C THR A 249 -9.55 -8.14 -6.81
N THR A 250 -9.58 -9.42 -7.20
CA THR A 250 -8.86 -10.50 -6.54
C THR A 250 -8.20 -11.42 -7.55
N ARG A 251 -7.44 -12.40 -7.07
CA ARG A 251 -6.93 -13.53 -7.89
C ARG A 251 -7.29 -14.85 -7.25
N PHE A 252 -7.55 -15.87 -8.05
CA PHE A 252 -7.91 -17.19 -7.57
C PHE A 252 -6.77 -18.19 -7.74
N ASN A 253 -6.68 -19.12 -6.78
CA ASN A 253 -5.86 -20.32 -6.89
C ASN A 253 -6.68 -21.50 -6.33
N GLU A 254 -7.06 -22.47 -7.18
CA GLU A 254 -7.86 -23.63 -6.73
C GLU A 254 -7.12 -24.54 -5.76
N HIS A 255 -5.79 -24.46 -5.65
CA HIS A 255 -4.97 -25.33 -4.82
C HIS A 255 -4.35 -24.62 -3.60
N PHE A 256 -4.76 -23.38 -3.34
CA PHE A 256 -4.31 -22.65 -2.19
C PHE A 256 -5.37 -21.64 -1.72
N PHE A 257 -5.80 -21.78 -0.48
CA PHE A 257 -6.87 -20.96 0.12
C PHE A 257 -6.53 -19.46 0.24
N ASN A 258 -5.31 -19.16 0.72
CA ASN A 258 -4.92 -17.81 1.14
C ASN A 258 -4.99 -16.73 0.05
N PRO A 259 -4.54 -16.94 -1.20
CA PRO A 259 -4.40 -15.85 -2.17
C PRO A 259 -5.70 -15.09 -2.46
N CYS A 260 -6.80 -15.80 -2.70
CA CYS A 260 -8.08 -15.13 -2.93
C CYS A 260 -8.61 -14.48 -1.67
N PHE A 261 -8.63 -15.22 -0.58
CA PHE A 261 -9.28 -14.80 0.66
C PHE A 261 -8.62 -13.56 1.25
N PHE A 262 -7.32 -13.62 1.53
CA PHE A 262 -6.61 -12.51 2.16
C PHE A 262 -6.39 -11.32 1.23
N ALA A 263 -6.19 -11.53 -0.08
CA ALA A 263 -6.18 -10.42 -1.02
C ALA A 263 -7.53 -9.69 -1.03
N THR A 264 -8.65 -10.41 -0.99
CA THR A 264 -9.96 -9.75 -0.92
C THR A 264 -10.14 -8.96 0.37
N LEU A 265 -9.68 -9.47 1.53
CA LEU A 265 -9.76 -8.71 2.79
C LEU A 265 -8.85 -7.47 2.76
N HIS A 266 -7.68 -7.59 2.18
CA HIS A 266 -6.74 -6.48 1.95
C HIS A 266 -7.40 -5.37 1.12
N GLU A 267 -7.90 -5.72 -0.06
CA GLU A 267 -8.55 -4.76 -0.96
C GLU A 267 -9.86 -4.20 -0.35
N THR A 268 -10.57 -4.99 0.46
CA THR A 268 -11.71 -4.50 1.24
C THR A 268 -11.30 -3.41 2.22
N GLY A 269 -10.13 -3.53 2.85
CA GLY A 269 -9.60 -2.50 3.75
C GLY A 269 -9.35 -1.16 3.02
N HIS A 270 -8.74 -1.20 1.83
CA HIS A 270 -8.61 -0.02 0.97
C HIS A 270 -9.99 0.54 0.57
N GLY A 271 -10.90 -0.32 0.17
CA GLY A 271 -12.23 0.11 -0.26
C GLY A 271 -13.07 0.73 0.86
N LEU A 272 -13.02 0.20 2.07
CA LEU A 272 -13.67 0.80 3.24
C LEU A 272 -13.06 2.15 3.60
N HIS A 273 -11.75 2.31 3.42
CA HIS A 273 -11.08 3.60 3.59
C HIS A 273 -11.62 4.62 2.59
N GLY A 274 -11.65 4.30 1.28
CA GLY A 274 -12.15 5.20 0.25
C GLY A 274 -13.64 5.53 0.39
N HIS A 275 -14.47 4.54 0.71
CA HIS A 275 -15.91 4.73 0.96
C HIS A 275 -16.18 5.57 2.24
N GLY A 276 -15.27 5.51 3.22
CA GLY A 276 -15.41 6.22 4.47
C GLY A 276 -14.99 7.70 4.44
N PHE A 277 -14.61 8.27 3.31
CA PHE A 277 -14.30 9.69 3.21
C PHE A 277 -15.49 10.57 3.60
N GLY A 278 -15.22 11.67 4.30
CA GLY A 278 -16.26 12.56 4.78
C GLY A 278 -17.04 13.22 3.64
N LYS A 279 -18.32 13.50 3.86
CA LYS A 279 -19.20 14.13 2.85
C LYS A 279 -18.70 15.51 2.41
N ASP A 280 -17.96 16.21 3.23
CA ASP A 280 -17.32 17.49 2.94
C ASP A 280 -16.04 17.35 2.12
N VAL A 281 -15.45 16.15 2.11
CA VAL A 281 -14.26 15.78 1.33
C VAL A 281 -14.64 15.17 -0.01
N ASP A 282 -15.76 14.43 -0.07
CA ASP A 282 -16.20 13.70 -1.27
C ASP A 282 -16.31 14.60 -2.51
N GLY A 283 -15.81 14.10 -3.63
CA GLY A 283 -15.79 14.82 -4.92
C GLY A 283 -14.89 16.06 -4.95
N THR A 284 -14.11 16.33 -3.89
CA THR A 284 -13.13 17.42 -3.85
C THR A 284 -11.74 16.91 -4.21
N PHE A 285 -10.78 17.83 -4.35
CA PHE A 285 -9.37 17.51 -4.56
C PHE A 285 -8.74 16.70 -3.40
N LEU A 286 -9.38 16.69 -2.22
CA LEU A 286 -8.94 15.90 -1.06
C LEU A 286 -9.50 14.46 -1.07
N SER A 287 -10.39 14.12 -2.00
CA SER A 287 -11.02 12.80 -2.13
C SER A 287 -10.25 11.91 -3.12
N ASP A 288 -8.96 11.75 -2.94
CA ASP A 288 -8.11 10.96 -3.84
C ASP A 288 -7.29 9.97 -3.00
N MET A 289 -7.71 8.70 -2.97
CA MET A 289 -7.08 7.65 -2.20
C MET A 289 -5.66 7.34 -2.70
N ASP A 290 -5.43 7.40 -4.01
CA ASP A 290 -4.12 7.10 -4.61
C ASP A 290 -3.10 8.22 -4.39
N ALA A 291 -3.56 9.44 -4.12
CA ALA A 291 -2.70 10.58 -3.81
C ALA A 291 -2.51 10.81 -2.30
N TYR A 292 -3.00 9.87 -1.48
CA TYR A 292 -2.86 9.87 -0.03
C TYR A 292 -1.47 9.34 0.40
N SER A 293 -1.22 9.26 1.71
CA SER A 293 -0.04 8.54 2.22
C SER A 293 -0.17 7.04 1.93
N HIS A 294 0.83 6.46 1.29
CA HIS A 294 0.89 5.02 1.00
C HIS A 294 0.82 4.21 2.31
N ALA A 295 1.55 4.66 3.36
CA ALA A 295 1.52 3.99 4.66
C ALA A 295 0.15 4.02 5.33
N VAL A 296 -0.57 5.16 5.27
CA VAL A 296 -1.92 5.23 5.85
C VAL A 296 -2.89 4.36 5.07
N ALA A 297 -2.86 4.39 3.73
CA ALA A 297 -3.69 3.51 2.90
C ALA A 297 -3.42 2.03 3.19
N GLU A 298 -2.14 1.62 3.23
CA GLU A 298 -1.74 0.26 3.58
C GLU A 298 -2.08 -0.11 5.02
N SER A 299 -2.08 0.82 5.94
CA SER A 299 -2.48 0.51 7.32
C SER A 299 -3.93 0.05 7.41
N GLN A 300 -4.80 0.52 6.51
CA GLN A 300 -6.21 0.11 6.49
C GLN A 300 -6.38 -1.27 5.87
N SER A 301 -5.69 -1.57 4.77
CA SER A 301 -5.65 -2.92 4.21
C SER A 301 -5.10 -3.93 5.21
N ARG A 302 -4.00 -3.62 5.90
CA ARG A 302 -3.38 -4.49 6.90
C ARG A 302 -4.22 -4.67 8.16
N THR A 303 -4.99 -3.66 8.57
CA THR A 303 -5.94 -3.81 9.68
C THR A 303 -6.96 -4.90 9.37
N TRP A 304 -7.61 -4.83 8.21
CA TRP A 304 -8.65 -5.80 7.86
C TRP A 304 -8.10 -7.17 7.44
N GLU A 305 -6.95 -7.22 6.78
CA GLU A 305 -6.29 -8.47 6.41
C GLU A 305 -5.67 -9.18 7.62
N ASN A 306 -4.79 -8.49 8.38
CA ASN A 306 -3.93 -9.11 9.37
C ASN A 306 -4.50 -9.05 10.78
N LEU A 307 -4.90 -7.85 11.24
CA LEU A 307 -5.34 -7.67 12.64
C LEU A 307 -6.74 -8.23 12.86
N VAL A 308 -7.61 -8.15 11.85
CA VAL A 308 -8.94 -8.75 11.88
C VAL A 308 -8.91 -10.14 11.24
N GLY A 309 -8.69 -10.25 9.94
CA GLY A 309 -8.87 -11.48 9.15
C GLY A 309 -7.95 -12.64 9.53
N ARG A 310 -6.80 -12.37 10.15
CA ARG A 310 -5.88 -13.40 10.67
C ARG A 310 -5.96 -13.56 12.20
N SER A 311 -6.94 -12.92 12.87
CA SER A 311 -7.11 -13.05 14.32
C SER A 311 -7.85 -14.34 14.69
N ARG A 312 -7.61 -14.80 15.92
CA ARG A 312 -8.37 -15.94 16.50
C ARG A 312 -9.86 -15.62 16.59
N ALA A 313 -10.21 -14.43 17.07
CA ALA A 313 -11.58 -13.97 17.19
C ALA A 313 -12.35 -14.01 15.86
N PHE A 314 -11.69 -13.61 14.77
CA PHE A 314 -12.26 -13.70 13.43
C PHE A 314 -12.56 -15.16 13.02
N TRP A 315 -11.63 -16.09 13.26
CA TRP A 315 -11.84 -17.48 12.87
C TRP A 315 -12.84 -18.22 13.75
N GLU A 316 -13.12 -17.77 14.98
CA GLU A 316 -14.25 -18.26 15.76
C GLU A 316 -15.58 -17.96 15.05
N TRP A 317 -15.72 -16.78 14.46
CA TRP A 317 -16.90 -16.40 13.69
C TRP A 317 -16.91 -16.94 12.25
N ALA A 318 -15.81 -16.81 11.51
CA ALA A 318 -15.76 -17.10 10.08
C ALA A 318 -15.68 -18.61 9.77
N PHE A 319 -15.15 -19.42 10.69
CA PHE A 319 -14.96 -20.86 10.46
C PHE A 319 -16.28 -21.62 10.16
N PRO A 320 -17.39 -21.43 10.88
CA PRO A 320 -18.68 -22.06 10.51
C PRO A 320 -19.11 -21.72 9.09
N ILE A 321 -18.92 -20.48 8.65
CA ILE A 321 -19.23 -20.02 7.29
C ILE A 321 -18.32 -20.71 6.28
N ALA A 322 -17.01 -20.71 6.52
CA ALA A 322 -16.04 -21.38 5.65
C ALA A 322 -16.34 -22.89 5.55
N ARG A 323 -16.67 -23.55 6.64
CA ARG A 323 -17.02 -24.99 6.69
C ARG A 323 -18.31 -25.31 5.95
N GLU A 324 -19.30 -24.41 5.98
CA GLU A 324 -20.52 -24.54 5.18
C GLU A 324 -20.22 -24.56 3.68
N ILE A 325 -19.29 -23.68 3.24
CA ILE A 325 -18.91 -23.51 1.84
C ILE A 325 -17.93 -24.61 1.38
N PHE A 326 -17.02 -25.04 2.26
CA PHE A 326 -15.98 -26.04 2.02
C PHE A 326 -16.10 -27.24 2.96
N PRO A 327 -17.24 -28.00 2.94
CA PRO A 327 -17.51 -29.05 3.93
C PRO A 327 -16.50 -30.20 3.90
N ASP A 328 -16.03 -30.58 2.71
CA ASP A 328 -15.07 -31.69 2.55
C ASP A 328 -13.66 -31.28 2.98
N GLN A 329 -13.21 -30.09 2.57
CA GLN A 329 -11.88 -29.57 2.86
C GLN A 329 -11.67 -29.29 4.35
N LEU A 330 -12.74 -28.83 5.03
CA LEU A 330 -12.69 -28.44 6.44
C LEU A 330 -13.36 -29.48 7.37
N ALA A 331 -13.63 -30.70 6.90
CA ALA A 331 -14.35 -31.75 7.66
C ALA A 331 -13.66 -32.08 8.98
N SER A 332 -12.33 -32.19 8.99
CA SER A 332 -11.51 -32.55 10.16
C SER A 332 -10.82 -31.35 10.81
N THR A 333 -11.11 -30.13 10.32
CA THR A 333 -10.48 -28.89 10.77
C THR A 333 -11.27 -28.26 11.92
N THR A 334 -10.59 -27.52 12.78
CA THR A 334 -11.18 -26.72 13.85
C THR A 334 -10.86 -25.24 13.62
N PRO A 335 -11.61 -24.29 14.24
CA PRO A 335 -11.25 -22.87 14.20
C PRO A 335 -9.80 -22.61 14.59
N GLU A 336 -9.33 -23.28 15.66
CA GLU A 336 -7.96 -23.19 16.16
C GLU A 336 -6.91 -23.67 15.15
N SER A 337 -7.13 -24.84 14.53
CA SER A 337 -6.17 -25.37 13.55
C SER A 337 -6.15 -24.53 12.28
N LEU A 338 -7.29 -23.96 11.84
CA LEU A 338 -7.33 -23.06 10.70
C LEU A 338 -6.66 -21.70 11.03
N TYR A 339 -6.93 -21.14 12.22
CA TYR A 339 -6.23 -19.94 12.69
C TYR A 339 -4.69 -20.12 12.67
N ARG A 340 -4.18 -21.25 13.16
CA ARG A 340 -2.75 -21.54 13.11
C ARG A 340 -2.24 -21.69 11.69
N ALA A 341 -2.96 -22.44 10.85
CA ALA A 341 -2.57 -22.67 9.46
C ALA A 341 -2.44 -21.38 8.65
N VAL A 342 -3.42 -20.46 8.72
CA VAL A 342 -3.38 -19.18 7.98
C VAL A 342 -2.32 -18.21 8.50
N ASN A 343 -1.80 -18.44 9.70
CA ASN A 343 -0.72 -17.66 10.32
C ASN A 343 0.63 -18.39 10.29
N LYS A 344 0.77 -19.47 9.51
CA LYS A 344 2.07 -20.09 9.32
C LYS A 344 3.05 -19.12 8.68
N ALA A 345 4.15 -18.86 9.36
CA ALA A 345 5.24 -18.03 8.88
C ALA A 345 6.45 -18.88 8.46
N ARG A 346 7.08 -18.47 7.37
CA ARG A 346 8.28 -19.12 6.85
C ARG A 346 9.11 -18.14 6.04
N ALA A 347 10.43 -18.24 6.13
CA ALA A 347 11.31 -17.53 5.24
C ALA A 347 11.06 -17.96 3.78
N GLN A 348 10.85 -16.99 2.88
CA GLN A 348 10.67 -17.23 1.45
C GLN A 348 11.25 -16.08 0.65
N PHE A 349 11.62 -16.34 -0.61
CA PHE A 349 12.38 -15.37 -1.40
C PHE A 349 11.53 -14.22 -1.92
N ILE A 350 10.26 -14.48 -2.24
CA ILE A 350 9.39 -13.53 -2.96
C ILE A 350 8.58 -12.67 -1.99
N ARG A 351 8.81 -11.36 -2.00
CA ARG A 351 8.16 -10.39 -1.12
C ARG A 351 6.62 -10.44 -1.17
N VAL A 352 6.04 -10.51 -2.35
CA VAL A 352 4.58 -10.52 -2.50
C VAL A 352 3.91 -11.78 -1.96
N GLU A 353 4.68 -12.83 -1.67
CA GLU A 353 4.24 -14.06 -1.04
C GLU A 353 4.64 -14.10 0.46
N ALA A 354 5.32 -13.06 0.96
CA ALA A 354 5.78 -13.02 2.35
C ALA A 354 4.59 -12.95 3.32
N ASP A 355 4.74 -13.67 4.43
CA ASP A 355 3.80 -13.64 5.53
C ASP A 355 3.97 -12.38 6.40
N GLU A 356 3.05 -12.19 7.34
CA GLU A 356 3.01 -11.01 8.21
C GLU A 356 4.29 -10.81 9.03
N LEU A 357 4.93 -11.90 9.49
CA LEU A 357 6.16 -11.83 10.28
C LEU A 357 7.36 -11.38 9.46
N THR A 358 7.48 -11.93 8.24
CA THR A 358 8.68 -11.76 7.41
C THR A 358 8.63 -10.52 6.53
N TYR A 359 7.44 -9.95 6.28
CA TYR A 359 7.23 -8.91 5.27
C TYR A 359 8.09 -7.66 5.48
N ASN A 360 8.17 -7.12 6.71
CA ASN A 360 8.92 -5.89 6.95
C ASN A 360 10.42 -6.05 6.71
N LEU A 361 10.99 -7.23 6.95
CA LEU A 361 12.41 -7.49 6.64
C LEU A 361 12.70 -7.44 5.14
N HIS A 362 11.76 -7.88 4.29
CA HIS A 362 11.87 -7.70 2.85
C HIS A 362 11.93 -6.22 2.44
N ILE A 363 11.20 -5.36 3.13
CA ILE A 363 11.21 -3.91 2.87
C ILE A 363 12.50 -3.27 3.37
N MET A 364 12.96 -3.63 4.57
CA MET A 364 14.20 -3.11 5.14
C MET A 364 15.40 -3.42 4.26
N LEU A 365 15.49 -4.64 3.74
CA LEU A 365 16.52 -5.03 2.78
C LEU A 365 16.55 -4.11 1.56
N ARG A 366 15.38 -3.80 0.98
CA ARG A 366 15.28 -2.91 -0.18
C ARG A 366 15.71 -1.49 0.16
N PHE A 367 15.27 -0.98 1.29
CA PHE A 367 15.67 0.34 1.78
C PHE A 367 17.19 0.43 1.97
N GLU A 368 17.85 -0.57 2.55
CA GLU A 368 19.30 -0.59 2.73
C GLU A 368 20.05 -0.63 1.40
N VAL A 369 19.62 -1.44 0.45
CA VAL A 369 20.22 -1.51 -0.89
C VAL A 369 20.02 -0.20 -1.64
N GLU A 370 18.81 0.38 -1.63
CA GLU A 370 18.51 1.68 -2.24
C GLU A 370 19.40 2.80 -1.65
N LEU A 371 19.52 2.86 -0.33
CA LEU A 371 20.36 3.85 0.34
C LEU A 371 21.83 3.70 -0.03
N ALA A 372 22.36 2.47 -0.02
CA ALA A 372 23.76 2.23 -0.37
C ALA A 372 24.08 2.66 -1.81
N ILE A 373 23.14 2.46 -2.74
CA ILE A 373 23.25 2.90 -4.14
C ILE A 373 23.17 4.42 -4.23
N VAL A 374 22.17 5.05 -3.61
CA VAL A 374 21.95 6.51 -3.67
C VAL A 374 23.10 7.29 -3.01
N GLU A 375 23.66 6.75 -1.94
CA GLU A 375 24.81 7.30 -1.24
C GLU A 375 26.16 7.07 -1.99
N GLY A 376 26.15 6.35 -3.12
CA GLY A 376 27.35 6.01 -3.89
C GLY A 376 28.29 5.02 -3.17
N LYS A 377 27.81 4.33 -2.14
CA LYS A 377 28.56 3.32 -1.38
C LYS A 377 28.55 1.95 -2.05
N LEU A 378 27.60 1.73 -2.95
CA LEU A 378 27.38 0.49 -3.68
C LEU A 378 27.19 0.76 -5.16
N SER A 379 27.93 0.06 -6.01
CA SER A 379 27.66 0.08 -7.45
C SER A 379 26.43 -0.78 -7.78
N LEU A 380 25.74 -0.48 -8.88
CA LEU A 380 24.64 -1.33 -9.33
C LEU A 380 25.12 -2.75 -9.68
N GLN A 381 26.36 -2.90 -10.15
CA GLN A 381 26.95 -4.20 -10.48
C GLN A 381 27.10 -5.10 -9.24
N ASP A 382 27.39 -4.52 -8.09
CA ASP A 382 27.64 -5.25 -6.83
C ASP A 382 26.35 -5.39 -5.97
N ALA A 383 25.24 -4.78 -6.41
CA ALA A 383 23.99 -4.78 -5.67
C ALA A 383 23.41 -6.18 -5.41
N PRO A 384 23.51 -7.18 -6.33
CA PRO A 384 23.06 -8.55 -6.04
C PRO A 384 23.77 -9.21 -4.85
N GLU A 385 25.06 -8.93 -4.65
CA GLU A 385 25.80 -9.52 -3.53
C GLU A 385 25.32 -8.95 -2.20
N LEU A 386 25.23 -7.61 -2.08
CA LEU A 386 24.66 -6.99 -0.87
C LEU A 386 23.23 -7.47 -0.60
N TRP A 387 22.41 -7.57 -1.64
CA TRP A 387 21.05 -8.13 -1.53
C TRP A 387 21.06 -9.52 -0.92
N ASN A 388 21.86 -10.42 -1.49
CA ASN A 388 21.92 -11.82 -1.08
C ASN A 388 22.48 -11.99 0.34
N ASP A 389 23.52 -11.23 0.69
CA ASP A 389 24.11 -11.25 2.04
C ASP A 389 23.14 -10.74 3.10
N THR A 390 22.47 -9.63 2.83
CA THR A 390 21.46 -9.07 3.74
C THR A 390 20.24 -10.01 3.85
N PHE A 391 19.84 -10.64 2.74
CA PHE A 391 18.77 -11.62 2.75
C PHE A 391 19.10 -12.83 3.63
N GLU A 392 20.32 -13.37 3.49
CA GLU A 392 20.78 -14.49 4.30
C GLU A 392 20.88 -14.12 5.78
N GLN A 393 21.35 -12.90 6.08
CA GLN A 393 21.40 -12.38 7.45
C GLN A 393 20.01 -12.30 8.09
N TYR A 394 18.99 -11.89 7.33
CA TYR A 394 17.63 -11.68 7.86
C TYR A 394 16.81 -12.97 7.95
N PHE A 395 16.97 -13.85 6.99
CA PHE A 395 16.07 -15.00 6.81
C PHE A 395 16.76 -16.37 7.01
N GLY A 396 18.09 -16.40 7.09
CA GLY A 396 18.87 -17.64 7.20
C GLY A 396 18.89 -18.48 5.89
N ILE A 397 18.42 -17.92 4.80
CA ILE A 397 18.42 -18.55 3.45
C ILE A 397 18.92 -17.55 2.42
N ARG A 398 19.58 -18.05 1.35
CA ARG A 398 20.12 -17.21 0.28
C ARG A 398 19.33 -17.40 -1.01
N PRO A 399 18.93 -16.33 -1.71
CA PRO A 399 18.23 -16.44 -2.99
C PRO A 399 19.05 -17.26 -4.00
N PRO A 400 18.42 -18.23 -4.70
CA PRO A 400 19.14 -19.12 -5.61
C PRO A 400 19.41 -18.48 -6.99
N SER A 401 18.79 -17.34 -7.26
CA SER A 401 18.90 -16.64 -8.55
C SER A 401 18.53 -15.17 -8.41
N ASP A 402 18.92 -14.33 -9.37
CA ASP A 402 18.56 -12.90 -9.40
C ASP A 402 17.05 -12.70 -9.60
N ALA A 403 16.39 -13.58 -10.35
CA ALA A 403 14.94 -13.53 -10.57
C ALA A 403 14.15 -13.74 -9.27
N GLN A 404 14.67 -14.55 -8.33
CA GLN A 404 14.11 -14.73 -6.99
C GLN A 404 14.73 -13.77 -5.95
N GLY A 405 15.77 -13.05 -6.32
CA GLY A 405 16.45 -12.03 -5.54
C GLY A 405 16.10 -10.62 -6.01
N ILE A 406 17.11 -9.90 -6.45
CA ILE A 406 17.07 -8.46 -6.77
C ILE A 406 16.13 -8.10 -7.94
N LEU A 407 15.86 -9.02 -8.88
CA LEU A 407 14.97 -8.80 -10.02
C LEU A 407 13.49 -9.07 -9.73
N GLN A 408 13.13 -9.47 -8.51
CA GLN A 408 11.75 -9.90 -8.24
C GLN A 408 10.70 -8.81 -8.38
N ASP A 409 11.03 -7.55 -8.08
CA ASP A 409 10.13 -6.41 -8.10
C ASP A 409 10.35 -5.49 -9.30
N VAL A 410 9.25 -4.97 -9.86
CA VAL A 410 9.25 -4.06 -11.01
C VAL A 410 9.62 -2.61 -10.65
N HIS A 411 9.54 -2.23 -9.39
CA HIS A 411 9.55 -0.85 -8.91
C HIS A 411 10.72 -0.02 -9.42
N TRP A 412 11.94 -0.52 -9.34
CA TRP A 412 13.11 0.22 -9.78
C TRP A 412 13.12 0.53 -11.28
N SER A 413 12.60 -0.38 -12.10
CA SER A 413 12.48 -0.14 -13.56
C SER A 413 11.52 1.01 -13.88
N MET A 414 10.54 1.25 -13.01
CA MET A 414 9.56 2.34 -13.13
C MET A 414 9.96 3.60 -12.34
N GLY A 415 11.20 3.64 -11.81
CA GLY A 415 11.67 4.74 -10.99
C GLY A 415 11.07 4.82 -9.59
N GLY A 416 10.52 3.72 -9.10
CA GLY A 416 9.84 3.61 -7.81
C GLY A 416 10.78 3.45 -6.60
N MET A 417 11.95 4.09 -6.59
CA MET A 417 12.78 4.17 -5.39
C MET A 417 12.04 4.93 -4.30
N GLY A 418 12.16 4.47 -3.05
CA GLY A 418 11.43 5.00 -1.89
C GLY A 418 10.01 4.42 -1.71
N ALA A 419 9.43 3.78 -2.74
CA ALA A 419 8.06 3.24 -2.69
C ALA A 419 7.87 2.17 -1.62
N PHE A 420 8.87 1.33 -1.38
CA PHE A 420 8.76 0.20 -0.47
C PHE A 420 8.53 0.60 0.99
N VAL A 421 9.03 1.76 1.41
CA VAL A 421 8.95 2.22 2.80
C VAL A 421 7.51 2.28 3.30
N GLY A 422 6.58 2.78 2.47
CA GLY A 422 5.16 2.88 2.81
C GLY A 422 4.52 1.55 3.20
N TYR A 423 4.90 0.44 2.56
CA TYR A 423 4.39 -0.89 2.92
C TYR A 423 4.75 -1.30 4.36
N ALA A 424 6.02 -1.09 4.76
CA ALA A 424 6.44 -1.42 6.12
C ALA A 424 5.82 -0.49 7.16
N LEU A 425 5.79 0.81 6.88
CA LEU A 425 5.15 1.78 7.76
C LEU A 425 3.65 1.51 7.91
N GLY A 426 2.98 1.05 6.85
CA GLY A 426 1.58 0.63 6.89
C GLY A 426 1.31 -0.47 7.91
N ASN A 427 2.21 -1.47 7.99
CA ASN A 427 2.12 -2.51 9.02
C ASN A 427 2.28 -1.93 10.45
N LEU A 428 3.19 -0.98 10.66
CA LEU A 428 3.36 -0.33 11.95
C LEU A 428 2.12 0.49 12.34
N LEU A 429 1.64 1.31 11.41
CA LEU A 429 0.48 2.17 11.61
C LEU A 429 -0.80 1.38 11.88
N SER A 430 -0.99 0.24 11.19
CA SER A 430 -2.16 -0.61 11.42
C SER A 430 -2.27 -1.02 12.89
N VAL A 431 -1.15 -1.42 13.52
CA VAL A 431 -1.13 -1.82 14.94
C VAL A 431 -1.29 -0.61 15.87
N GLN A 432 -0.60 0.53 15.56
CA GLN A 432 -0.75 1.74 16.36
C GLN A 432 -2.21 2.22 16.39
N TYR A 433 -2.89 2.25 15.24
CA TYR A 433 -4.29 2.69 15.15
C TYR A 433 -5.24 1.68 15.78
N TYR A 434 -5.05 0.39 15.53
CA TYR A 434 -5.87 -0.66 16.13
C TYR A 434 -5.78 -0.65 17.66
N ASN A 435 -4.59 -0.44 18.22
CA ASN A 435 -4.42 -0.29 19.66
C ASN A 435 -5.17 0.90 20.23
N GLN A 436 -5.30 2.01 19.50
CA GLN A 436 -6.13 3.15 19.94
C GLN A 436 -7.62 2.82 19.84
N ALA A 437 -8.05 2.10 18.79
CA ALA A 437 -9.42 1.61 18.68
C ALA A 437 -9.77 0.69 19.87
N LEU A 438 -8.88 -0.22 20.26
CA LEU A 438 -9.09 -1.11 21.42
C LEU A 438 -9.10 -0.36 22.75
N LYS A 439 -8.31 0.71 22.90
CA LYS A 439 -8.39 1.58 24.09
C LYS A 439 -9.72 2.32 24.19
N ALA A 440 -10.25 2.79 23.05
CA ALA A 440 -11.54 3.47 23.00
C ALA A 440 -12.71 2.49 23.15
N HIS A 441 -12.60 1.32 22.55
CA HIS A 441 -13.63 0.29 22.50
C HIS A 441 -13.07 -1.11 22.81
N PRO A 442 -12.88 -1.45 24.10
CA PRO A 442 -12.28 -2.74 24.50
C PRO A 442 -13.09 -3.97 24.11
N THR A 443 -14.34 -3.79 23.69
CA THR A 443 -15.26 -4.87 23.27
C THR A 443 -15.04 -5.35 21.84
N ILE A 444 -14.23 -4.65 21.04
CA ILE A 444 -14.00 -4.98 19.62
C ILE A 444 -13.61 -6.46 19.42
N PRO A 445 -12.67 -7.07 20.16
CA PRO A 445 -12.34 -8.48 19.98
C PRO A 445 -13.55 -9.42 20.20
N ASP A 446 -14.35 -9.16 21.22
CA ASP A 446 -15.57 -9.95 21.51
C ASP A 446 -16.66 -9.71 20.44
N GLU A 447 -16.75 -8.52 19.88
CA GLU A 447 -17.66 -8.20 18.78
C GLU A 447 -17.26 -8.95 17.50
N ILE A 448 -15.97 -9.03 17.18
CA ILE A 448 -15.44 -9.80 16.06
C ILE A 448 -15.82 -11.28 16.16
N THR A 449 -15.79 -11.89 17.35
CA THR A 449 -16.24 -13.30 17.55
C THR A 449 -17.70 -13.53 17.19
N ARG A 450 -18.50 -12.47 17.12
CA ARG A 450 -19.92 -12.49 16.75
C ARG A 450 -20.19 -11.95 15.34
N GLY A 451 -19.15 -11.61 14.58
CA GLY A 451 -19.28 -11.02 13.24
C GLY A 451 -19.79 -9.56 13.26
N GLN A 452 -19.54 -8.85 14.33
CA GLN A 452 -19.91 -7.45 14.49
C GLN A 452 -18.67 -6.58 14.28
N PHE A 453 -18.62 -5.84 13.17
CA PHE A 453 -17.46 -5.05 12.78
C PHE A 453 -17.73 -3.53 12.79
N ASP A 454 -18.97 -3.13 13.08
CA ASP A 454 -19.41 -1.74 12.98
C ASP A 454 -18.68 -0.80 13.95
N THR A 455 -18.38 -1.26 15.18
CA THR A 455 -17.66 -0.46 16.17
C THR A 455 -16.25 -0.12 15.67
N LEU A 456 -15.50 -1.12 15.19
CA LEU A 456 -14.18 -0.90 14.62
C LEU A 456 -14.24 0.00 13.38
N ARG A 457 -15.14 -0.33 12.43
CA ARG A 457 -15.31 0.48 11.21
C ARG A 457 -15.68 1.92 11.52
N GLY A 458 -16.61 2.13 12.45
CA GLY A 458 -17.03 3.46 12.90
C GLY A 458 -15.86 4.27 13.47
N TRP A 459 -15.06 3.65 14.35
CA TRP A 459 -13.88 4.29 14.91
C TRP A 459 -12.84 4.65 13.84
N LEU A 460 -12.56 3.74 12.89
CA LEU A 460 -11.65 3.99 11.76
C LEU A 460 -12.17 5.12 10.86
N THR A 461 -13.48 5.16 10.60
CA THR A 461 -14.12 6.23 9.82
C THR A 461 -13.97 7.59 10.53
N GLU A 462 -14.26 7.65 11.81
CA GLU A 462 -14.19 8.89 12.59
C GLU A 462 -12.77 9.42 12.74
N ASN A 463 -11.78 8.54 12.92
CA ASN A 463 -10.41 8.97 13.25
C ASN A 463 -9.47 9.00 12.04
N ILE A 464 -9.79 8.28 10.94
CA ILE A 464 -8.91 8.16 9.77
C ILE A 464 -9.65 8.51 8.48
N TYR A 465 -10.71 7.76 8.12
CA TYR A 465 -11.27 7.79 6.78
C TYR A 465 -11.85 9.16 6.41
N GLN A 466 -12.67 9.75 7.29
CA GLN A 466 -13.38 10.99 7.00
C GLN A 466 -12.48 12.16 6.60
N HIS A 467 -11.19 12.09 6.91
CA HIS A 467 -10.27 13.19 6.67
C HIS A 467 -9.77 13.26 5.21
N GLY A 468 -9.94 12.20 4.42
CA GLY A 468 -9.33 12.13 3.10
C GLY A 468 -7.83 12.43 3.20
N ARG A 469 -7.27 13.17 2.26
CA ARG A 469 -5.84 13.51 2.23
C ARG A 469 -5.48 14.83 2.93
N LYS A 470 -6.23 15.20 3.98
CA LYS A 470 -5.97 16.44 4.75
C LYS A 470 -4.62 16.42 5.47
N TYR A 471 -4.21 15.27 6.00
CA TYR A 471 -3.02 15.09 6.83
C TYR A 471 -2.02 14.16 6.15
N ASN A 472 -0.72 14.34 6.41
CA ASN A 472 0.26 13.30 6.11
C ASN A 472 0.26 12.20 7.20
N ALA A 473 1.07 11.13 7.01
CA ALA A 473 1.08 10.00 7.93
C ALA A 473 1.44 10.38 9.38
N ASP A 474 2.46 11.20 9.57
CA ASP A 474 2.92 11.59 10.91
C ASP A 474 1.92 12.53 11.59
N GLU A 475 1.38 13.51 10.85
CA GLU A 475 0.32 14.42 11.36
C GLU A 475 -0.91 13.63 11.83
N LEU A 476 -1.40 12.69 11.03
CA LEU A 476 -2.54 11.85 11.36
C LEU A 476 -2.23 10.96 12.57
N THR A 477 -1.05 10.33 12.58
CA THR A 477 -0.62 9.44 13.66
C THR A 477 -0.56 10.20 15.00
N ARG A 478 0.03 11.40 15.02
CA ARG A 478 0.08 12.24 16.24
C ARG A 478 -1.30 12.65 16.73
N ARG A 479 -2.23 12.93 15.82
CA ARG A 479 -3.62 13.26 16.20
C ARG A 479 -4.32 12.06 16.87
N ILE A 480 -4.11 10.87 16.35
CA ILE A 480 -4.76 9.64 16.84
C ILE A 480 -4.11 9.13 18.13
N THR A 481 -2.78 9.15 18.18
CA THR A 481 -2.01 8.45 19.23
C THR A 481 -1.38 9.37 20.25
N GLY A 482 -1.21 10.65 19.93
CA GLY A 482 -0.43 11.63 20.71
C GLY A 482 1.07 11.57 20.48
N GLU A 483 1.56 10.65 19.62
CA GLU A 483 2.98 10.45 19.30
C GLU A 483 3.15 10.14 17.81
N GLY A 484 4.38 10.23 17.29
CA GLY A 484 4.69 9.93 15.91
C GLY A 484 4.67 8.44 15.58
N ILE A 485 5.07 8.12 14.35
CA ILE A 485 5.20 6.73 13.89
C ILE A 485 6.30 6.02 14.71
N GLN A 486 5.98 4.85 15.24
CA GLN A 486 6.91 4.05 16.05
C GLN A 486 6.66 2.55 15.85
N SER A 487 7.67 1.72 16.15
CA SER A 487 7.66 0.29 15.86
C SER A 487 7.39 -0.62 17.07
N ARG A 488 7.43 -0.10 18.30
CA ARG A 488 7.34 -0.93 19.53
C ARG A 488 6.02 -1.73 19.62
N ASP A 489 4.90 -1.12 19.22
CA ASP A 489 3.59 -1.77 19.28
C ASP A 489 3.51 -2.93 18.27
N TYR A 490 4.07 -2.74 17.08
CA TYR A 490 4.14 -3.77 16.05
C TYR A 490 5.01 -4.96 16.48
N VAL A 491 6.18 -4.69 17.06
CA VAL A 491 7.06 -5.73 17.60
C VAL A 491 6.34 -6.53 18.69
N ALA A 492 5.72 -5.84 19.66
CA ALA A 492 4.99 -6.49 20.74
C ALA A 492 3.83 -7.37 20.21
N TYR A 493 3.09 -6.87 19.22
CA TYR A 493 2.03 -7.61 18.55
C TYR A 493 2.55 -8.89 17.88
N LEU A 494 3.61 -8.79 17.07
CA LEU A 494 4.18 -9.97 16.40
C LEU A 494 4.75 -10.99 17.39
N GLN A 495 5.47 -10.52 18.40
CA GLN A 495 5.99 -11.41 19.45
C GLN A 495 4.87 -12.16 20.17
N ALA A 496 3.81 -11.48 20.56
CA ALA A 496 2.67 -12.12 21.21
C ALA A 496 1.99 -13.14 20.30
N LYS A 497 1.66 -12.74 19.06
CA LYS A 497 0.97 -13.60 18.09
C LYS A 497 1.77 -14.83 17.71
N PHE A 498 3.03 -14.66 17.32
CA PHE A 498 3.83 -15.79 16.84
C PHE A 498 4.35 -16.67 17.98
N SER A 499 4.52 -16.13 19.21
CA SER A 499 4.73 -16.97 20.39
C SER A 499 3.53 -17.86 20.69
N GLU A 500 2.31 -17.32 20.52
CA GLU A 500 1.07 -18.11 20.67
C GLU A 500 0.95 -19.17 19.56
N VAL A 501 1.09 -18.77 18.28
CA VAL A 501 0.93 -19.66 17.12
C VAL A 501 1.92 -20.82 17.16
N TYR A 502 3.16 -20.57 17.55
CA TYR A 502 4.24 -21.57 17.56
C TYR A 502 4.55 -22.17 18.93
N SER A 503 3.92 -21.69 19.99
CA SER A 503 4.18 -22.10 21.39
C SER A 503 5.67 -21.93 21.73
N LEU A 504 6.19 -20.70 21.50
CA LEU A 504 7.57 -20.30 21.81
C LEU A 504 7.73 -19.95 23.29
#